data_b972caf65daaaed9707588bcebe65cdd
#
_entry.id   b972caf65daaaed9707588bcebe65cdd
#
_cell.length_a   1.000
_cell.length_b   1.000
_cell.length_c   1.000
_cell.angle_alpha   90.00
_cell.angle_beta   90.00
_cell.angle_gamma   90.00
#
_symmetry.space_group_name_H-M   'P 1'
#
loop_
_entity.id
_entity.type
_entity.pdbx_description
1 polymer ?
#
loop_
_entity_poly.entity_id
_entity_poly.type
_entity_poly.pdbx_seq_one_letter_code
_entity_poly.pdbx_strand_id
1 'polypeptide(L)'
;MKVLCEICKKELDVKPYRIKRLKRKAITCSKICFSELQKTAMKGNNNHQFGLIGSKNASFKNIETISNYGYILEYCEGHPRPHDKSVQGTRVKQHRLVVERNSHLFDSKYFEVISGMTVLRQEYDVHHINEIITDNDINNLEILTRSEHTVLHNKSKQIIRDTNTSRIIGVFKLDELLENPEEDNQQPS
;
A
#
# COMPACT_ATOMS: atom_id res chain seq x y z
N MET A 1 -22.40 -47.80 3.32
CA MET A 1 -21.65 -47.77 4.60
C MET A 1 -22.00 -46.50 5.35
N LYS A 2 -22.55 -46.66 6.55
CA LYS A 2 -23.02 -45.52 7.34
C LYS A 2 -21.84 -44.85 8.02
N VAL A 3 -21.73 -43.52 7.88
CA VAL A 3 -20.70 -42.66 8.48
C VAL A 3 -21.33 -41.38 9.00
N LEU A 4 -20.75 -40.78 10.02
CA LEU A 4 -21.29 -39.55 10.60
C LEU A 4 -20.58 -38.34 9.99
N CYS A 5 -21.35 -37.26 9.76
CA CYS A 5 -20.79 -35.96 9.41
C CYS A 5 -19.92 -35.44 10.56
N GLU A 6 -18.71 -35.01 10.24
CA GLU A 6 -17.74 -34.50 11.23
C GLU A 6 -18.26 -33.31 12.03
N ILE A 7 -19.06 -32.47 11.39
CA ILE A 7 -19.57 -31.22 12.01
C ILE A 7 -20.92 -31.42 12.71
N CYS A 8 -21.98 -31.80 11.96
CA CYS A 8 -23.33 -31.87 12.50
C CYS A 8 -23.77 -33.26 12.98
N LYS A 9 -22.89 -34.27 12.90
CA LYS A 9 -23.10 -35.65 13.34
C LYS A 9 -24.26 -36.38 12.63
N LYS A 10 -24.80 -35.81 11.55
CA LYS A 10 -25.82 -36.47 10.74
C LYS A 10 -25.28 -37.74 10.10
N GLU A 11 -26.07 -38.81 10.16
CA GLU A 11 -25.73 -40.08 9.49
C GLU A 11 -25.82 -39.95 7.98
N LEU A 12 -24.84 -40.48 7.28
CA LEU A 12 -24.70 -40.46 5.83
C LEU A 12 -24.45 -41.88 5.29
N ASP A 13 -25.13 -42.24 4.24
CA ASP A 13 -24.79 -43.46 3.53
C ASP A 13 -23.80 -43.14 2.40
N VAL A 14 -22.55 -43.58 2.56
CA VAL A 14 -21.45 -43.26 1.64
C VAL A 14 -20.91 -44.54 1.01
N LYS A 15 -20.74 -44.53 -0.29
CA LYS A 15 -20.16 -45.67 -1.02
C LYS A 15 -18.70 -45.89 -0.63
N PRO A 16 -18.24 -47.12 -0.38
CA PRO A 16 -16.89 -47.43 0.12
C PRO A 16 -15.75 -46.83 -0.71
N TYR A 17 -15.89 -46.78 -2.03
CA TYR A 17 -14.86 -46.21 -2.92
C TYR A 17 -14.63 -44.71 -2.67
N ARG A 18 -15.70 -43.98 -2.26
CA ARG A 18 -15.61 -42.55 -1.98
C ARG A 18 -14.76 -42.30 -0.71
N ILE A 19 -14.87 -43.16 0.27
CA ILE A 19 -14.06 -43.07 1.51
C ILE A 19 -12.57 -43.32 1.19
N LYS A 20 -12.28 -44.37 0.38
CA LYS A 20 -10.90 -44.65 -0.04
C LYS A 20 -10.24 -43.53 -0.84
N ARG A 21 -11.04 -42.74 -1.57
CA ARG A 21 -10.55 -41.64 -2.42
C ARG A 21 -10.35 -40.33 -1.68
N LEU A 22 -10.90 -40.18 -0.46
CA LEU A 22 -10.74 -38.99 0.34
C LEU A 22 -9.33 -38.97 0.94
N LYS A 23 -8.50 -38.05 0.47
CA LYS A 23 -7.17 -37.77 1.05
C LYS A 23 -7.25 -37.28 2.50
N ARG A 24 -8.40 -36.75 2.92
CA ARG A 24 -8.71 -36.34 4.30
C ARG A 24 -9.76 -37.28 4.87
N LYS A 25 -9.55 -37.78 6.09
CA LYS A 25 -10.45 -38.74 6.76
C LYS A 25 -11.80 -38.15 7.20
N ALA A 26 -12.04 -36.83 6.97
CA ALA A 26 -13.24 -36.14 7.43
C ALA A 26 -14.34 -36.11 6.34
N ILE A 27 -15.53 -36.57 6.70
CA ILE A 27 -16.70 -36.60 5.81
C ILE A 27 -17.73 -35.60 6.30
N THR A 28 -18.29 -34.81 5.38
CA THR A 28 -19.31 -33.81 5.66
C THR A 28 -20.56 -34.03 4.80
N CYS A 29 -21.75 -33.69 5.38
CA CYS A 29 -23.03 -33.91 4.72
C CYS A 29 -23.39 -32.84 3.67
N SER A 30 -22.76 -31.67 3.76
CA SER A 30 -23.09 -30.49 2.93
C SER A 30 -21.88 -29.57 2.72
N LYS A 31 -22.00 -28.64 1.77
CA LYS A 31 -21.02 -27.57 1.56
C LYS A 31 -20.89 -26.67 2.81
N ILE A 32 -21.96 -26.48 3.55
CA ILE A 32 -21.96 -25.67 4.79
C ILE A 32 -21.08 -26.36 5.85
N CYS A 33 -21.31 -27.65 6.12
CA CYS A 33 -20.50 -28.40 7.07
C CYS A 33 -19.03 -28.50 6.61
N PHE A 34 -18.79 -28.62 5.29
CA PHE A 34 -17.44 -28.59 4.76
C PHE A 34 -16.74 -27.24 4.98
N SER A 35 -17.46 -26.13 4.77
CA SER A 35 -16.94 -24.78 5.05
C SER A 35 -16.59 -24.59 6.54
N GLU A 36 -17.46 -25.05 7.44
CA GLU A 36 -17.19 -24.98 8.88
C GLU A 36 -15.98 -25.85 9.29
N LEU A 37 -15.85 -27.04 8.71
CA LEU A 37 -14.69 -27.88 8.91
C LEU A 37 -13.39 -27.19 8.46
N GLN A 38 -13.43 -26.52 7.28
CA GLN A 38 -12.27 -25.77 6.79
C GLN A 38 -11.91 -24.59 7.71
N LYS A 39 -12.91 -23.84 8.17
CA LYS A 39 -12.68 -22.71 9.10
C LYS A 39 -11.98 -23.17 10.38
N THR A 40 -12.41 -24.29 10.96
CA THR A 40 -11.78 -24.85 12.18
C THR A 40 -10.40 -25.43 11.89
N ALA A 41 -10.23 -26.16 10.79
CA ALA A 41 -8.96 -26.78 10.41
C ALA A 41 -7.85 -25.76 10.08
N MET A 42 -8.24 -24.57 9.59
CA MET A 42 -7.29 -23.51 9.17
C MET A 42 -7.20 -22.36 10.18
N LYS A 43 -7.78 -22.51 11.37
CA LYS A 43 -7.79 -21.48 12.40
C LYS A 43 -6.52 -21.51 13.26
N GLY A 44 -5.92 -20.34 13.45
CA GLY A 44 -4.77 -20.19 14.35
C GLY A 44 -3.59 -21.08 13.96
N ASN A 45 -2.97 -21.73 14.92
CA ASN A 45 -1.79 -22.58 14.74
C ASN A 45 -1.99 -23.79 13.80
N ASN A 46 -3.23 -24.15 13.48
CA ASN A 46 -3.52 -25.19 12.48
C ASN A 46 -3.30 -24.70 11.04
N ASN A 47 -3.24 -23.40 10.83
CA ASN A 47 -2.82 -22.81 9.56
C ASN A 47 -1.29 -22.68 9.55
N HIS A 48 -0.63 -23.40 8.65
CA HIS A 48 0.84 -23.36 8.51
C HIS A 48 1.42 -21.99 8.19
N GLN A 49 0.57 -21.05 7.73
CA GLN A 49 0.96 -19.65 7.47
C GLN A 49 0.56 -18.70 8.62
N PHE A 50 -0.09 -19.21 9.68
CA PHE A 50 -0.51 -18.38 10.81
C PHE A 50 0.70 -17.79 11.53
N GLY A 51 0.69 -16.48 11.71
CA GLY A 51 1.80 -15.76 12.37
C GLY A 51 3.05 -15.56 11.51
N LEU A 52 3.08 -16.06 10.26
CA LEU A 52 4.17 -15.77 9.34
C LEU A 52 3.98 -14.40 8.71
N ILE A 53 4.95 -13.50 8.93
CA ILE A 53 4.95 -12.12 8.46
C ILE A 53 6.09 -11.93 7.44
N GLY A 54 5.87 -11.07 6.44
CA GLY A 54 6.88 -10.71 5.46
C GLY A 54 7.39 -11.91 4.68
N SER A 55 8.69 -12.00 4.47
CA SER A 55 9.36 -13.04 3.66
C SER A 55 9.14 -14.47 4.16
N LYS A 56 8.73 -14.64 5.43
CA LYS A 56 8.40 -15.96 6.01
C LYS A 56 7.05 -16.49 5.52
N ASN A 57 6.19 -15.65 4.98
CA ASN A 57 4.88 -16.05 4.44
C ASN A 57 5.04 -16.44 2.97
N ALA A 58 4.59 -17.66 2.61
CA ALA A 58 4.66 -18.17 1.21
C ALA A 58 3.88 -17.32 0.20
N SER A 59 2.91 -16.53 0.66
CA SER A 59 2.15 -15.58 -0.17
C SER A 59 2.83 -14.21 -0.31
N PHE A 60 3.95 -13.99 0.37
CA PHE A 60 4.71 -12.75 0.25
C PHE A 60 5.46 -12.74 -1.09
N LYS A 61 5.05 -11.88 -2.00
CA LYS A 61 5.57 -11.90 -3.37
C LYS A 61 6.62 -10.84 -3.65
N ASN A 62 6.56 -9.68 -3.00
CA ASN A 62 7.45 -8.57 -3.33
C ASN A 62 7.82 -7.73 -2.11
N ILE A 63 9.10 -7.39 -2.02
CA ILE A 63 9.62 -6.40 -1.08
C ILE A 63 9.06 -5.03 -1.45
N GLU A 64 8.97 -4.72 -2.74
CA GLU A 64 8.46 -3.47 -3.28
C GLU A 64 7.13 -3.67 -4.04
N THR A 65 6.27 -2.68 -3.96
CA THR A 65 5.01 -2.58 -4.73
C THR A 65 4.75 -1.12 -5.09
N ILE A 66 3.92 -0.90 -6.10
CA ILE A 66 3.50 0.45 -6.47
C ILE A 66 2.12 0.73 -5.86
N SER A 67 1.96 1.88 -5.21
CA SER A 67 0.67 2.34 -4.68
C SER A 67 -0.25 2.80 -5.81
N ASN A 68 -1.55 2.97 -5.52
CA ASN A 68 -2.53 3.52 -6.48
C ASN A 68 -2.18 4.93 -6.98
N TYR A 69 -1.33 5.64 -6.25
CA TYR A 69 -0.85 6.99 -6.59
C TYR A 69 0.53 6.98 -7.27
N GLY A 70 1.07 5.81 -7.65
CA GLY A 70 2.34 5.66 -8.33
C GLY A 70 3.58 5.63 -7.44
N TYR A 71 3.46 5.81 -6.12
CA TYR A 71 4.61 5.74 -5.21
C TYR A 71 5.10 4.31 -5.03
N ILE A 72 6.41 4.13 -4.97
CA ILE A 72 7.02 2.86 -4.58
C ILE A 72 6.83 2.67 -3.07
N LEU A 73 6.23 1.55 -2.69
CA LEU A 73 6.07 1.10 -1.31
C LEU A 73 7.03 -0.05 -1.04
N GLU A 74 7.82 0.07 0.01
CA GLU A 74 8.77 -0.94 0.45
C GLU A 74 8.29 -1.59 1.74
N TYR A 75 8.50 -2.91 1.86
CA TYR A 75 8.22 -3.62 3.10
C TYR A 75 9.25 -3.27 4.17
N CYS A 76 8.79 -2.80 5.32
CA CYS A 76 9.62 -2.51 6.48
C CYS A 76 8.96 -3.09 7.74
N GLU A 77 9.51 -4.18 8.25
CA GLU A 77 8.97 -4.88 9.42
C GLU A 77 9.05 -3.98 10.66
N GLY A 78 7.92 -3.87 11.36
CA GLY A 78 7.86 -3.13 12.62
C GLY A 78 7.94 -1.62 12.50
N HIS A 79 7.90 -1.04 11.28
CA HIS A 79 7.93 0.40 11.12
C HIS A 79 6.75 1.07 11.84
N PRO A 80 6.97 2.06 12.75
CA PRO A 80 5.91 2.61 13.59
C PRO A 80 4.87 3.44 12.84
N ARG A 81 5.21 3.90 11.61
CA ARG A 81 4.34 4.74 10.75
C ARG A 81 4.17 4.16 9.35
N PRO A 82 3.48 3.03 9.21
CA PRO A 82 3.26 2.44 7.91
C PRO A 82 2.28 3.28 7.07
N HIS A 83 2.46 3.24 5.74
CA HIS A 83 1.49 3.76 4.79
C HIS A 83 0.25 2.86 4.71
N ASP A 84 0.47 1.55 4.74
CA ASP A 84 -0.59 0.55 4.70
C ASP A 84 -0.45 -0.41 5.90
N LYS A 85 -1.52 -0.54 6.67
CA LYS A 85 -1.64 -1.45 7.81
C LYS A 85 -2.22 -2.80 7.41
N SER A 86 -1.96 -3.26 6.19
CA SER A 86 -2.46 -4.56 5.77
C SER A 86 -1.94 -5.69 6.65
N VAL A 87 -2.74 -6.76 6.76
CA VAL A 87 -2.46 -7.95 7.61
C VAL A 87 -1.13 -8.65 7.23
N GLN A 88 -0.56 -8.34 6.07
CA GLN A 88 0.64 -9.00 5.53
C GLN A 88 1.95 -8.26 5.83
N GLY A 89 1.92 -7.21 6.62
CA GLY A 89 3.10 -6.45 6.99
C GLY A 89 2.95 -4.96 6.75
N THR A 90 3.89 -4.22 7.28
CA THR A 90 3.92 -2.77 7.17
C THR A 90 4.64 -2.35 5.91
N ARG A 91 3.95 -1.61 5.04
CA ARG A 91 4.56 -0.99 3.87
C ARG A 91 4.71 0.50 4.12
N VAL A 92 5.85 1.03 3.75
CA VAL A 92 6.19 2.46 3.89
C VAL A 92 6.54 2.99 2.51
N LYS A 93 6.27 4.25 2.24
CA LYS A 93 6.72 4.89 1.01
C LYS A 93 8.25 4.89 0.96
N GLN A 94 8.84 4.41 -0.13
CA GLN A 94 10.29 4.19 -0.25
C GLN A 94 11.08 5.51 -0.06
N HIS A 95 10.65 6.62 -0.65
CA HIS A 95 11.32 7.91 -0.46
C HIS A 95 11.43 8.30 1.03
N ARG A 96 10.41 7.96 1.84
CA ARG A 96 10.45 8.20 3.28
C ARG A 96 11.50 7.32 3.97
N LEU A 97 11.56 6.03 3.62
CA LEU A 97 12.59 5.11 4.15
C LEU A 97 14.00 5.52 3.73
N VAL A 98 14.18 6.01 2.51
CA VAL A 98 15.48 6.51 2.03
C VAL A 98 15.95 7.67 2.90
N VAL A 99 15.08 8.65 3.18
CA VAL A 99 15.40 9.78 4.07
C VAL A 99 15.67 9.31 5.51
N GLU A 100 14.85 8.42 6.05
CA GLU A 100 15.02 7.89 7.41
C GLU A 100 16.33 7.09 7.58
N ARG A 101 16.71 6.28 6.59
CA ARG A 101 17.98 5.53 6.57
C ARG A 101 19.20 6.44 6.44
N ASN A 102 19.03 7.60 5.81
CA ASN A 102 20.07 8.60 5.62
C ASN A 102 19.86 9.83 6.54
N SER A 103 19.21 9.64 7.68
CA SER A 103 18.89 10.73 8.63
C SER A 103 20.09 11.57 9.08
N HIS A 104 21.30 10.99 9.02
CA HIS A 104 22.56 11.69 9.34
C HIS A 104 22.92 12.81 8.35
N LEU A 105 22.31 12.84 7.15
CA LEU A 105 22.50 13.89 6.14
C LEU A 105 21.59 15.11 6.37
N PHE A 106 20.64 15.02 7.29
CA PHE A 106 19.63 16.05 7.54
C PHE A 106 19.68 16.55 8.98
N ASP A 107 19.04 17.68 9.24
CA ASP A 107 18.90 18.21 10.59
C ASP A 107 18.10 17.25 11.48
N SER A 108 18.61 16.96 12.67
CA SER A 108 18.01 16.05 13.65
C SER A 108 16.60 16.47 14.08
N LYS A 109 16.23 17.74 13.94
CA LYS A 109 14.88 18.25 14.25
C LYS A 109 13.76 17.56 13.45
N TYR A 110 14.09 17.04 12.26
CA TYR A 110 13.12 16.35 11.40
C TYR A 110 12.75 14.96 11.88
N PHE A 111 13.55 14.37 12.76
CA PHE A 111 13.42 12.98 13.16
C PHE A 111 13.06 12.81 14.62
N GLU A 112 12.55 11.64 14.93
CA GLU A 112 12.35 11.15 16.28
C GLU A 112 12.64 9.65 16.33
N VAL A 113 12.93 9.12 17.52
CA VAL A 113 13.18 7.70 17.73
C VAL A 113 11.94 7.06 18.33
N ILE A 114 11.34 6.10 17.61
CA ILE A 114 10.18 5.33 18.07
C ILE A 114 10.55 3.85 18.01
N SER A 115 10.45 3.15 19.13
CA SER A 115 10.77 1.71 19.23
C SER A 115 12.16 1.35 18.69
N GLY A 116 13.14 2.25 18.88
CA GLY A 116 14.51 2.05 18.41
C GLY A 116 14.76 2.37 16.92
N MET A 117 13.75 2.81 16.19
CA MET A 117 13.88 3.24 14.80
C MET A 117 13.88 4.76 14.71
N THR A 118 14.80 5.33 13.94
CA THR A 118 14.78 6.75 13.56
C THR A 118 13.76 6.94 12.46
N VAL A 119 12.74 7.75 12.71
CA VAL A 119 11.63 7.99 11.78
C VAL A 119 11.40 9.48 11.58
N LEU A 120 10.97 9.85 10.40
CA LEU A 120 10.58 11.22 10.07
C LEU A 120 9.34 11.61 10.89
N ARG A 121 9.33 12.79 11.51
CA ARG A 121 8.18 13.29 12.27
C ARG A 121 6.95 13.49 11.38
N GLN A 122 5.76 13.49 11.97
CA GLN A 122 4.48 13.53 11.22
C GLN A 122 4.20 14.89 10.56
N GLU A 123 4.76 15.96 11.09
CA GLU A 123 4.62 17.31 10.57
C GLU A 123 5.39 17.56 9.27
N TYR A 124 6.28 16.61 8.88
CA TYR A 124 7.10 16.73 7.68
C TYR A 124 6.69 15.72 6.62
N ASP A 125 6.77 16.16 5.38
CA ASP A 125 6.63 15.36 4.17
C ASP A 125 7.96 15.34 3.40
N VAL A 126 8.17 14.28 2.60
CA VAL A 126 9.31 14.19 1.68
C VAL A 126 8.83 14.59 0.30
N HIS A 127 9.49 15.57 -0.31
CA HIS A 127 9.23 16.09 -1.64
C HIS A 127 10.28 15.61 -2.63
N HIS A 128 9.86 15.29 -3.87
CA HIS A 128 10.76 14.99 -4.98
C HIS A 128 11.06 16.29 -5.73
N ILE A 129 12.31 16.74 -5.73
CA ILE A 129 12.73 18.03 -6.32
C ILE A 129 12.42 18.07 -7.83
N ASN A 130 12.60 16.96 -8.53
CA ASN A 130 12.30 16.83 -9.97
C ASN A 130 10.83 16.43 -10.28
N GLU A 131 9.95 16.39 -9.28
CA GLU A 131 8.54 15.94 -9.37
C GLU A 131 8.33 14.49 -9.86
N ILE A 132 9.38 13.69 -10.04
CA ILE A 132 9.30 12.27 -10.43
C ILE A 132 9.18 11.41 -9.19
N ILE A 133 7.97 10.97 -8.87
CA ILE A 133 7.61 10.26 -7.63
C ILE A 133 8.24 8.86 -7.47
N THR A 134 8.88 8.35 -8.51
CA THR A 134 9.60 7.06 -8.50
C THR A 134 11.11 7.24 -8.40
N ASP A 135 11.62 8.46 -8.55
CA ASP A 135 13.04 8.78 -8.42
C ASP A 135 13.39 9.08 -6.96
N ASN A 136 13.69 8.02 -6.22
CA ASN A 136 13.99 8.07 -4.79
C ASN A 136 15.49 8.23 -4.50
N ASP A 137 16.28 8.81 -5.44
CA ASP A 137 17.66 9.21 -5.14
C ASP A 137 17.67 10.23 -4.00
N ILE A 138 18.60 10.07 -3.04
CA ILE A 138 18.67 10.91 -1.84
C ILE A 138 18.92 12.40 -2.20
N ASN A 139 19.64 12.68 -3.29
CA ASN A 139 19.91 14.02 -3.77
C ASN A 139 18.69 14.70 -4.41
N ASN A 140 17.67 13.89 -4.77
CA ASN A 140 16.40 14.35 -5.32
C ASN A 140 15.31 14.52 -4.25
N LEU A 141 15.61 14.26 -2.97
CA LEU A 141 14.65 14.30 -1.88
C LEU A 141 14.93 15.45 -0.94
N GLU A 142 13.89 16.24 -0.61
CA GLU A 142 13.94 17.26 0.41
C GLU A 142 12.83 17.09 1.45
N ILE A 143 13.08 17.55 2.67
CA ILE A 143 12.13 17.48 3.78
C ILE A 143 11.47 18.84 3.92
N LEU A 144 10.15 18.88 3.80
CA LEU A 144 9.33 20.07 3.93
C LEU A 144 8.26 19.88 4.99
N THR A 145 7.81 20.96 5.60
CA THR A 145 6.55 20.96 6.34
C THR A 145 5.38 20.79 5.36
N ARG A 146 4.25 20.29 5.85
CA ARG A 146 3.04 20.16 5.01
C ARG A 146 2.59 21.48 4.39
N SER A 147 2.79 22.59 5.10
CA SER A 147 2.47 23.94 4.59
C SER A 147 3.38 24.34 3.45
N GLU A 148 4.69 24.16 3.61
CA GLU A 148 5.69 24.46 2.55
C GLU A 148 5.44 23.59 1.32
N HIS A 149 5.21 22.28 1.49
CA HIS A 149 4.89 21.34 0.43
C HIS A 149 3.62 21.75 -0.34
N THR A 150 2.57 22.18 0.38
CA THR A 150 1.34 22.69 -0.23
C THR A 150 1.57 23.98 -1.01
N VAL A 151 2.35 24.92 -0.44
CA VAL A 151 2.68 26.18 -1.11
C VAL A 151 3.49 25.93 -2.37
N LEU A 152 4.47 25.03 -2.34
CA LEU A 152 5.31 24.68 -3.47
C LEU A 152 4.45 24.17 -4.65
N HIS A 153 3.61 23.17 -4.39
CA HIS A 153 2.71 22.64 -5.43
C HIS A 153 1.62 23.62 -5.90
N ASN A 154 1.26 24.60 -5.09
CA ASN A 154 0.31 25.64 -5.50
C ASN A 154 0.96 26.74 -6.32
N LYS A 155 2.24 27.06 -6.11
CA LYS A 155 2.98 28.03 -6.93
C LYS A 155 3.17 27.55 -8.36
N SER A 156 3.31 26.27 -8.58
CA SER A 156 3.43 25.67 -9.92
C SER A 156 2.10 25.51 -10.68
N LYS A 157 0.97 25.88 -10.04
CA LYS A 157 -0.36 25.74 -10.63
C LYS A 157 -1.05 27.10 -10.77
N GLN A 158 -1.41 27.47 -11.98
CA GLN A 158 -2.38 28.55 -12.22
C GLN A 158 -3.80 27.99 -12.20
N ILE A 159 -4.64 28.53 -11.31
CA ILE A 159 -6.05 28.18 -11.20
C ILE A 159 -6.85 29.21 -11.97
N ILE A 160 -7.51 28.81 -13.05
CA ILE A 160 -8.46 29.66 -13.79
C ILE A 160 -9.85 29.46 -13.18
N ARG A 161 -10.47 30.57 -12.79
CA ARG A 161 -11.82 30.62 -12.25
C ARG A 161 -12.74 31.32 -13.24
N ASP A 162 -13.95 30.82 -13.37
CA ASP A 162 -15.05 31.52 -14.02
C ASP A 162 -15.35 32.83 -13.26
N THR A 163 -15.38 33.92 -13.98
CA THR A 163 -15.55 35.26 -13.38
C THR A 163 -16.94 35.50 -12.78
N ASN A 164 -17.96 34.78 -13.27
CA ASN A 164 -19.34 34.94 -12.82
C ASN A 164 -19.71 34.01 -11.67
N THR A 165 -19.20 32.79 -11.67
CA THR A 165 -19.58 31.74 -10.72
C THR A 165 -18.50 31.45 -9.67
N SER A 166 -17.28 32.02 -9.82
CA SER A 166 -16.08 31.73 -9.01
C SER A 166 -15.66 30.25 -9.01
N ARG A 167 -16.27 29.43 -9.84
CA ARG A 167 -15.92 28.00 -9.96
C ARG A 167 -14.58 27.84 -10.67
N ILE A 168 -13.82 26.84 -10.27
CA ILE A 168 -12.57 26.44 -10.95
C ILE A 168 -12.97 25.80 -12.28
N ILE A 169 -12.50 26.37 -13.39
CA ILE A 169 -12.74 25.89 -14.75
C ILE A 169 -11.48 25.30 -15.40
N GLY A 170 -10.31 25.55 -14.82
CA GLY A 170 -9.05 24.97 -15.27
C GLY A 170 -7.96 25.11 -14.23
N VAL A 171 -7.01 24.16 -14.27
CA VAL A 171 -5.76 24.21 -13.50
C VAL A 171 -4.65 23.88 -14.49
N PHE A 172 -3.72 24.80 -14.66
CA PHE A 172 -2.57 24.64 -15.55
C PHE A 172 -1.28 24.63 -14.74
N LYS A 173 -0.32 23.79 -15.11
CA LYS A 173 1.03 23.89 -14.59
C LYS A 173 1.76 25.01 -15.34
N LEU A 174 2.54 25.82 -14.61
CA LEU A 174 3.32 26.90 -15.23
C LEU A 174 4.30 26.38 -16.30
N ASP A 175 4.84 25.20 -16.10
CA ASP A 175 5.80 24.57 -16.99
C ASP A 175 5.20 24.24 -18.37
N GLU A 176 3.91 23.85 -18.40
CA GLU A 176 3.16 23.56 -19.65
C GLU A 176 2.92 24.81 -20.50
N LEU A 177 2.96 26.03 -19.88
CA LEU A 177 2.78 27.30 -20.56
C LEU A 177 4.08 27.84 -21.19
N LEU A 178 5.24 27.34 -20.75
CA LEU A 178 6.54 27.76 -21.26
C LEU A 178 7.02 26.92 -22.46
N GLU A 179 6.45 25.74 -22.67
CA GLU A 179 6.82 24.85 -23.78
C GLU A 179 6.12 25.13 -25.12
N ASN A 180 5.06 25.98 -25.14
CA ASN A 180 4.34 26.37 -26.38
C ASN A 180 4.16 27.90 -26.49
N PRO A 181 5.21 28.69 -26.77
CA PRO A 181 5.07 30.12 -27.00
C PRO A 181 4.65 30.51 -28.44
N GLU A 182 4.51 29.57 -29.38
CA GLU A 182 4.26 29.88 -30.75
C GLU A 182 3.15 29.03 -31.38
N GLU A 183 1.89 29.40 -31.19
CA GLU A 183 0.81 29.09 -32.15
C GLU A 183 -0.45 29.91 -31.86
N ASP A 184 -0.36 31.26 -31.93
CA ASP A 184 -1.57 32.06 -32.12
C ASP A 184 -1.26 33.43 -32.81
N ASN A 185 -0.86 33.36 -34.05
CA ASN A 185 -0.86 34.52 -34.92
C ASN A 185 -1.16 34.13 -36.39
N GLN A 186 -2.35 33.59 -36.63
CA GLN A 186 -2.94 33.63 -37.98
C GLN A 186 -4.36 34.19 -37.86
N GLN A 187 -4.46 35.51 -37.97
CA GLN A 187 -5.71 36.18 -38.33
C GLN A 187 -6.04 35.84 -39.80
N PRO A 188 -7.26 35.44 -40.13
CA PRO A 188 -7.71 35.35 -41.49
C PRO A 188 -8.01 36.78 -42.04
N SER A 189 -7.40 37.08 -43.17
CA SER A 189 -7.70 38.23 -44.06
C SER A 189 -9.08 38.12 -44.67
#